data_2e60bb1047a75ab6e74f3404b84ca31d
#
_entry.id   2e60bb1047a75ab6e74f3404b84ca31d
#
_cell.length_a   1.000
_cell.length_b   1.000
_cell.length_c   1.000
_cell.angle_alpha   90.00
_cell.angle_beta   90.00
_cell.angle_gamma   90.00
#
_symmetry.space_group_name_H-M   'P 1'
#
loop_
_entity.id
_entity.type
_entity.pdbx_description
1 polymer ?
#
loop_
_entity_poly.entity_id
_entity_poly.type
_entity_poly.pdbx_seq_one_letter_code
_entity_poly.pdbx_strand_id
1 'polypeptide(L)'
;CSSDLGGSYQLLVGASSADIRLTAAVTVAGTGAPDPYAGKNLEHYRTAQVQKVPDAEFEALLGHAIPENKVHIDRNMTLGEMGHGRSPIGWLAAAVLGALLRRSIKKGKPDLNILFQYNMPLRALSKMTNGAISMGMVDGIVMELQGFWIIGLVRVIVEAVKNLVLNSRMEERLKNS
;
A
#
# COMPACT_ATOMS: atom_id res chain seq x y z
N CYS A 1 -15.85 -15.68 12.72
CA CYS A 1 -17.18 -16.28 12.85
C CYS A 1 -17.18 -17.29 14.00
N SER A 2 -17.62 -16.86 15.18
CA SER A 2 -17.70 -17.71 16.37
C SER A 2 -18.96 -18.59 16.40
N SER A 3 -19.89 -18.39 15.47
CA SER A 3 -21.18 -19.10 15.42
C SER A 3 -21.08 -20.57 15.01
N ASP A 4 -19.96 -20.97 14.41
CA ASP A 4 -19.75 -22.33 13.92
C ASP A 4 -19.02 -23.23 14.93
N LEU A 5 -18.50 -22.63 16.00
CA LEU A 5 -17.81 -23.36 17.05
C LEU A 5 -18.78 -23.78 18.16
N GLY A 6 -18.83 -25.05 18.46
CA GLY A 6 -19.50 -25.56 19.65
C GLY A 6 -18.79 -25.12 20.92
N GLY A 7 -19.52 -24.89 21.97
CA GLY A 7 -18.95 -24.50 23.25
C GLY A 7 -19.94 -23.83 24.19
N SER A 8 -19.47 -23.47 25.37
CA SER A 8 -20.23 -22.71 26.35
C SER A 8 -19.96 -21.22 26.17
N TYR A 9 -21.02 -20.47 25.98
CA TYR A 9 -21.00 -19.03 25.82
C TYR A 9 -21.72 -18.37 27.00
N GLN A 10 -21.25 -17.18 27.37
CA GLN A 10 -21.96 -16.32 28.31
C GLN A 10 -22.67 -15.21 27.53
N LEU A 11 -23.96 -15.10 27.70
CA LEU A 11 -24.75 -13.96 27.25
C LEU A 11 -24.73 -12.91 28.37
N LEU A 12 -24.26 -11.75 28.03
CA LEU A 12 -24.17 -10.61 28.93
C LEU A 12 -25.16 -9.54 28.49
N VAL A 13 -26.06 -9.16 29.35
CA VAL A 13 -27.02 -8.08 29.10
C VAL A 13 -26.76 -6.93 30.09
N GLY A 14 -26.50 -5.75 29.58
CA GLY A 14 -26.17 -4.60 30.40
C GLY A 14 -26.40 -3.29 29.69
N ALA A 15 -26.28 -2.18 30.42
CA ALA A 15 -26.36 -0.84 29.86
C ALA A 15 -25.08 -0.46 29.08
N SER A 16 -23.95 -1.09 29.40
CA SER A 16 -22.67 -0.96 28.71
C SER A 16 -21.81 -2.20 28.98
N SER A 17 -20.66 -2.34 28.32
CA SER A 17 -19.69 -3.42 28.62
C SER A 17 -19.14 -3.37 30.05
N ALA A 18 -19.24 -2.25 30.74
CA ALA A 18 -18.85 -2.07 32.14
C ALA A 18 -20.02 -2.20 33.13
N ASP A 19 -21.26 -2.20 32.66
CA ASP A 19 -22.48 -2.31 33.48
C ASP A 19 -23.31 -3.51 33.01
N ILE A 20 -22.86 -4.73 33.35
CA ILE A 20 -23.54 -5.98 33.07
C ILE A 20 -24.54 -6.27 34.16
N ARG A 21 -25.82 -6.42 33.82
CA ARG A 21 -26.92 -6.61 34.77
C ARG A 21 -27.44 -8.03 34.81
N LEU A 22 -27.38 -8.75 33.69
CA LEU A 22 -27.82 -10.13 33.61
C LEU A 22 -26.77 -10.95 32.89
N THR A 23 -26.56 -12.16 33.33
CA THR A 23 -25.67 -13.14 32.70
C THR A 23 -26.38 -14.46 32.57
N ALA A 24 -26.34 -15.10 31.43
CA ALA A 24 -26.83 -16.42 31.17
C ALA A 24 -25.80 -17.28 30.44
N ALA A 25 -25.67 -18.54 30.83
CA ALA A 25 -24.82 -19.48 30.08
C ALA A 25 -25.67 -20.19 29.01
N VAL A 26 -25.09 -20.25 27.79
CA VAL A 26 -25.69 -20.97 26.65
C VAL A 26 -24.67 -21.94 26.08
N THR A 27 -25.08 -23.19 25.90
CA THR A 27 -24.26 -24.19 25.22
C THR A 27 -24.73 -24.31 23.78
N VAL A 28 -23.81 -24.07 22.84
CA VAL A 28 -24.05 -24.20 21.40
C VAL A 28 -23.42 -25.51 20.92
N ALA A 29 -24.22 -26.34 20.26
CA ALA A 29 -23.69 -27.52 19.58
C ALA A 29 -22.87 -27.06 18.35
N GLY A 30 -21.63 -27.53 18.25
CA GLY A 30 -20.79 -27.23 17.09
C GLY A 30 -21.24 -27.97 15.84
N THR A 31 -20.90 -27.42 14.70
CA THR A 31 -21.18 -28.03 13.38
C THR A 31 -20.27 -29.23 13.08
N GLY A 32 -19.28 -29.52 13.93
CA GLY A 32 -18.25 -30.52 13.67
C GLY A 32 -17.22 -30.12 12.61
N ALA A 33 -17.23 -28.86 12.22
CA ALA A 33 -16.23 -28.35 11.30
C ALA A 33 -14.82 -28.52 11.90
N PRO A 34 -13.83 -29.01 11.12
CA PRO A 34 -12.47 -29.17 11.61
C PRO A 34 -11.86 -27.79 11.93
N ASP A 35 -11.12 -27.73 13.03
CA ASP A 35 -10.34 -26.53 13.36
C ASP A 35 -9.31 -26.27 12.25
N PRO A 36 -9.40 -25.13 11.50
CA PRO A 36 -8.47 -24.82 10.43
C PRO A 36 -7.03 -24.56 10.92
N TYR A 37 -6.87 -24.41 12.23
CA TYR A 37 -5.60 -24.16 12.89
C TYR A 37 -5.05 -25.38 13.63
N ALA A 38 -5.75 -26.52 13.58
CA ALA A 38 -5.31 -27.75 14.22
C ALA A 38 -3.90 -28.14 13.75
N GLY A 39 -3.02 -28.43 14.71
CA GLY A 39 -1.63 -28.84 14.44
C GLY A 39 -0.68 -27.69 14.06
N LYS A 40 -1.16 -26.46 13.96
CA LYS A 40 -0.30 -25.29 13.70
C LYS A 40 0.22 -24.70 15.01
N ASN A 41 1.52 -24.38 15.05
CA ASN A 41 2.10 -23.63 16.16
C ASN A 41 1.80 -22.14 15.96
N LEU A 42 0.81 -21.60 16.70
CA LEU A 42 0.34 -20.22 16.61
C LEU A 42 0.33 -19.55 18.00
N GLU A 43 1.39 -19.77 18.78
CA GLU A 43 1.46 -19.35 20.18
C GLU A 43 1.38 -17.80 20.33
N HIS A 44 2.10 -17.06 19.49
CA HIS A 44 2.06 -15.60 19.53
C HIS A 44 0.69 -15.02 19.17
N TYR A 45 -0.05 -15.68 18.27
CA TYR A 45 -1.42 -15.28 17.94
C TYR A 45 -2.40 -15.60 19.08
N ARG A 46 -2.24 -16.75 19.75
CA ARG A 46 -3.10 -17.16 20.87
C ARG A 46 -2.89 -16.29 22.11
N THR A 47 -1.66 -15.82 22.34
CA THR A 47 -1.30 -14.96 23.46
C THR A 47 -1.39 -13.46 23.14
N ALA A 48 -1.89 -13.10 21.96
CA ALA A 48 -1.99 -11.73 21.46
C ALA A 48 -0.64 -10.97 21.36
N GLN A 49 0.50 -11.68 21.30
CA GLN A 49 1.82 -11.07 21.12
C GLN A 49 2.15 -10.83 19.63
N VAL A 50 1.18 -10.30 18.90
CA VAL A 50 1.22 -10.16 17.44
C VAL A 50 2.31 -9.25 16.88
N GLN A 51 2.95 -8.44 17.71
CA GLN A 51 4.08 -7.60 17.30
C GLN A 51 5.43 -8.35 17.23
N LYS A 52 5.48 -9.59 17.70
CA LYS A 52 6.70 -10.39 17.80
C LYS A 52 6.59 -11.75 17.11
N VAL A 53 5.62 -11.90 16.21
CA VAL A 53 5.38 -13.17 15.50
C VAL A 53 6.61 -13.51 14.64
N PRO A 54 7.22 -14.68 14.83
CA PRO A 54 8.29 -15.17 13.96
C PRO A 54 7.76 -15.51 12.56
N ASP A 55 8.59 -15.33 11.53
CA ASP A 55 8.23 -15.64 10.14
C ASP A 55 7.72 -17.08 9.98
N ALA A 56 8.36 -18.04 10.64
CA ALA A 56 7.96 -19.46 10.59
C ALA A 56 6.52 -19.70 11.13
N GLU A 57 6.11 -18.95 12.16
CA GLU A 57 4.75 -19.04 12.70
C GLU A 57 3.74 -18.36 11.76
N PHE A 58 4.13 -17.24 11.13
CA PHE A 58 3.32 -16.60 10.11
C PHE A 58 3.17 -17.47 8.87
N GLU A 59 4.23 -18.13 8.40
CA GLU A 59 4.19 -19.08 7.29
C GLU A 59 3.31 -20.30 7.60
N ALA A 60 3.34 -20.78 8.85
CA ALA A 60 2.43 -21.86 9.28
C ALA A 60 0.96 -21.43 9.21
N LEU A 61 0.64 -20.18 9.56
CA LEU A 61 -0.70 -19.61 9.41
C LEU A 61 -1.07 -19.44 7.94
N LEU A 62 -0.17 -18.89 7.13
CA LEU A 62 -0.37 -18.61 5.70
C LEU A 62 -0.50 -19.89 4.87
N GLY A 63 0.16 -20.97 5.29
CA GLY A 63 0.17 -22.25 4.59
C GLY A 63 1.21 -22.36 3.47
N HIS A 64 2.03 -21.35 3.28
CA HIS A 64 3.16 -21.32 2.33
C HIS A 64 4.22 -20.34 2.81
N ALA A 65 5.40 -20.37 2.21
CA ALA A 65 6.48 -19.42 2.50
C ALA A 65 6.05 -17.97 2.20
N ILE A 66 6.58 -17.03 2.97
CA ILE A 66 6.38 -15.60 2.73
C ILE A 66 6.91 -15.27 1.34
N PRO A 67 6.09 -14.70 0.44
CA PRO A 67 6.56 -14.34 -0.89
C PRO A 67 7.63 -13.25 -0.81
N GLU A 68 8.68 -13.37 -1.62
CA GLU A 68 9.68 -12.32 -1.72
C GLU A 68 9.02 -11.00 -2.14
N ASN A 69 9.35 -9.94 -1.40
CA ASN A 69 8.89 -8.59 -1.75
C ASN A 69 9.68 -8.09 -2.97
N LYS A 70 9.20 -8.44 -4.17
CA LYS A 70 9.77 -7.97 -5.44
C LYS A 70 9.10 -6.67 -5.86
N VAL A 71 9.89 -5.61 -5.97
CA VAL A 71 9.40 -4.35 -6.51
C VAL A 71 9.15 -4.52 -8.01
N HIS A 72 7.89 -4.36 -8.42
CA HIS A 72 7.50 -4.36 -9.82
C HIS A 72 7.63 -2.96 -10.41
N ILE A 73 8.39 -2.85 -11.52
CA ILE A 73 8.55 -1.57 -12.21
C ILE A 73 7.38 -1.35 -13.16
N ASP A 74 6.32 -0.76 -12.61
CA ASP A 74 5.09 -0.43 -13.32
C ASP A 74 4.51 0.91 -12.83
N ARG A 75 3.31 1.27 -13.27
CA ARG A 75 2.62 2.51 -12.88
C ARG A 75 2.25 2.58 -11.39
N ASN A 76 2.25 1.45 -10.69
CA ASN A 76 1.93 1.39 -9.25
C ASN A 76 3.16 1.53 -8.37
N MET A 77 4.37 1.41 -8.94
CA MET A 77 5.62 1.68 -8.24
C MET A 77 5.55 3.07 -7.61
N THR A 78 5.98 3.17 -6.35
CA THR A 78 6.01 4.46 -5.65
C THR A 78 7.23 5.29 -6.04
N LEU A 79 7.16 6.61 -5.79
CA LEU A 79 8.30 7.51 -6.04
C LEU A 79 9.53 7.11 -5.19
N GLY A 80 9.31 6.60 -3.97
CA GLY A 80 10.39 6.10 -3.11
C GLY A 80 11.06 4.83 -3.64
N GLU A 81 10.33 4.02 -4.39
CA GLU A 81 10.82 2.76 -4.98
C GLU A 81 11.56 2.94 -6.32
N MET A 82 11.51 4.13 -6.94
CA MET A 82 12.20 4.38 -8.21
C MET A 82 13.70 4.04 -8.19
N GLY A 83 14.31 4.04 -7.00
CA GLY A 83 15.69 3.61 -6.81
C GLY A 83 15.97 2.13 -7.12
N HIS A 84 14.93 1.29 -7.22
CA HIS A 84 15.04 -0.12 -7.65
C HIS A 84 15.02 -0.26 -9.18
N GLY A 85 14.73 0.81 -9.89
CA GLY A 85 14.81 0.86 -11.34
C GLY A 85 16.27 0.88 -11.86
N ARG A 86 16.41 0.70 -13.17
CA ARG A 86 17.71 0.72 -13.87
C ARG A 86 18.12 2.13 -14.33
N SER A 87 17.37 3.16 -13.95
CA SER A 87 17.58 4.54 -14.36
C SER A 87 18.41 5.29 -13.32
N PRO A 88 19.50 5.96 -13.71
CA PRO A 88 20.24 6.86 -12.83
C PRO A 88 19.38 8.02 -12.31
N ILE A 89 18.45 8.52 -13.15
CA ILE A 89 17.53 9.61 -12.78
C ILE A 89 16.55 9.13 -11.71
N GLY A 90 15.97 7.94 -11.89
CA GLY A 90 15.09 7.33 -10.90
C GLY A 90 15.80 7.08 -9.57
N TRP A 91 17.03 6.59 -9.61
CA TRP A 91 17.85 6.42 -8.41
C TRP A 91 18.10 7.76 -7.70
N LEU A 92 18.48 8.82 -8.43
CA LEU A 92 18.73 10.14 -7.86
C LEU A 92 17.45 10.71 -7.23
N ALA A 93 16.32 10.64 -7.93
CA ALA A 93 15.03 11.13 -7.44
C ALA A 93 14.61 10.42 -6.14
N ALA A 94 14.70 9.09 -6.09
CA ALA A 94 14.42 8.30 -4.88
C ALA A 94 15.38 8.64 -3.74
N ALA A 95 16.67 8.83 -4.03
CA ALA A 95 17.68 9.21 -3.04
C ALA A 95 17.39 10.58 -2.41
N VAL A 96 17.00 11.57 -3.23
CA VAL A 96 16.62 12.92 -2.76
C VAL A 96 15.38 12.85 -1.89
N LEU A 97 14.31 12.21 -2.36
CA LEU A 97 13.07 12.05 -1.59
C LEU A 97 13.32 11.32 -0.26
N GLY A 98 14.09 10.23 -0.31
CA GLY A 98 14.45 9.47 0.89
C GLY A 98 15.30 10.29 1.87
N ALA A 99 16.21 11.15 1.37
CA ALA A 99 17.00 12.04 2.21
C ALA A 99 16.12 13.10 2.89
N LEU A 100 15.18 13.71 2.15
CA LEU A 100 14.22 14.68 2.70
C LEU A 100 13.33 14.03 3.77
N LEU A 101 12.82 12.82 3.50
CA LEU A 101 12.00 12.08 4.45
C LEU A 101 12.79 11.76 5.73
N ARG A 102 14.00 11.19 5.60
CA ARG A 102 14.87 10.91 6.75
C ARG A 102 15.18 12.17 7.57
N ARG A 103 15.43 13.30 6.89
CA ARG A 103 15.67 14.59 7.56
C ARG A 103 14.45 15.06 8.33
N SER A 104 13.25 14.91 7.78
CA SER A 104 12.01 15.31 8.46
C SER A 104 11.73 14.43 9.70
N ILE A 105 11.94 13.11 9.58
CA ILE A 105 11.79 12.16 10.70
C ILE A 105 12.77 12.49 11.84
N LYS A 106 14.04 12.79 11.51
CA LYS A 106 15.05 13.16 12.51
C LYS A 106 14.71 14.41 13.31
N LYS A 107 13.89 15.31 12.78
CA LYS A 107 13.39 16.50 13.48
C LYS A 107 12.26 16.20 14.47
N GLY A 108 11.86 14.95 14.65
CA GLY A 108 10.78 14.54 15.54
C GLY A 108 9.37 14.93 15.07
N LYS A 109 9.24 15.53 13.91
CA LYS A 109 7.96 15.89 13.26
C LYS A 109 8.03 15.48 11.80
N PRO A 110 7.63 14.24 11.46
CA PRO A 110 7.59 13.78 10.08
C PRO A 110 6.70 14.70 9.24
N ASP A 111 7.23 15.17 8.11
CA ASP A 111 6.45 15.95 7.15
C ASP A 111 5.54 15.00 6.36
N LEU A 112 4.24 15.16 6.58
CA LEU A 112 3.23 14.30 5.96
C LEU A 112 3.18 14.46 4.44
N ASN A 113 3.52 15.64 3.90
CA ASN A 113 3.55 15.86 2.46
C ASN A 113 4.70 15.09 1.81
N ILE A 114 5.88 15.11 2.44
CA ILE A 114 7.03 14.33 1.96
C ILE A 114 6.75 12.84 2.07
N LEU A 115 6.16 12.38 3.19
CA LEU A 115 5.77 11.00 3.38
C LEU A 115 4.73 10.55 2.34
N PHE A 116 3.74 11.39 2.06
CA PHE A 116 2.74 11.16 1.03
C PHE A 116 3.39 11.03 -0.35
N GLN A 117 4.26 11.98 -0.73
CA GLN A 117 4.97 11.93 -2.01
C GLN A 117 5.85 10.69 -2.13
N TYR A 118 6.58 10.33 -1.08
CA TYR A 118 7.43 9.16 -1.07
C TYR A 118 6.66 7.86 -1.38
N ASN A 119 5.45 7.73 -0.80
CA ASN A 119 4.59 6.56 -0.98
C ASN A 119 3.60 6.68 -2.15
N MET A 120 3.64 7.80 -2.88
CA MET A 120 2.72 8.04 -3.99
C MET A 120 3.09 7.19 -5.20
N PRO A 121 2.15 6.41 -5.78
CA PRO A 121 2.40 5.65 -7.00
C PRO A 121 2.57 6.57 -8.22
N LEU A 122 3.41 6.19 -9.17
CA LEU A 122 3.70 6.95 -10.40
C LEU A 122 2.42 7.38 -11.13
N ARG A 123 1.41 6.50 -11.20
CA ARG A 123 0.12 6.83 -11.84
C ARG A 123 -0.60 8.02 -11.21
N ALA A 124 -0.35 8.31 -9.94
CA ALA A 124 -0.99 9.44 -9.26
C ALA A 124 -0.45 10.79 -9.73
N LEU A 125 0.76 10.84 -10.31
CA LEU A 125 1.34 12.05 -10.86
C LEU A 125 0.39 12.71 -11.88
N SER A 126 -0.30 11.92 -12.71
CA SER A 126 -1.22 12.45 -13.72
C SER A 126 -2.42 13.21 -13.12
N LYS A 127 -2.84 12.86 -11.90
CA LYS A 127 -3.94 13.53 -11.20
C LYS A 127 -3.46 14.66 -10.27
N MET A 128 -2.31 14.46 -9.62
CA MET A 128 -1.81 15.37 -8.59
C MET A 128 -1.10 16.60 -9.14
N THR A 129 -0.79 16.62 -10.43
CA THR A 129 -0.08 17.74 -11.08
C THR A 129 -1.01 18.66 -11.89
N ASN A 130 -2.31 18.62 -11.64
CA ASN A 130 -3.32 19.44 -12.34
C ASN A 130 -3.20 19.35 -13.87
N GLY A 131 -2.95 18.16 -14.40
CA GLY A 131 -2.82 17.92 -15.83
C GLY A 131 -1.45 18.25 -16.43
N ALA A 132 -0.45 18.68 -15.63
CA ALA A 132 0.90 18.92 -16.14
C ALA A 132 1.60 17.63 -16.58
N ILE A 133 1.33 16.50 -15.92
CA ILE A 133 1.86 15.18 -16.27
C ILE A 133 0.74 14.31 -16.82
N SER A 134 0.84 13.89 -18.09
CA SER A 134 -0.09 12.95 -18.70
C SER A 134 0.26 11.49 -18.32
N MET A 135 -0.70 10.59 -18.47
CA MET A 135 -0.45 9.16 -18.26
C MET A 135 0.57 8.60 -19.28
N GLY A 136 0.63 9.16 -20.49
CA GLY A 136 1.64 8.81 -21.49
C GLY A 136 3.06 9.18 -21.02
N MET A 137 3.22 10.32 -20.31
CA MET A 137 4.49 10.68 -19.68
C MET A 137 4.86 9.71 -18.56
N VAL A 138 3.89 9.28 -17.75
CA VAL A 138 4.09 8.25 -16.71
C VAL A 138 4.59 6.94 -17.34
N ASP A 139 4.03 6.53 -18.48
CA ASP A 139 4.52 5.35 -19.20
C ASP A 139 5.98 5.52 -19.68
N GLY A 140 6.34 6.71 -20.12
CA GLY A 140 7.73 7.02 -20.48
C GLY A 140 8.67 6.88 -19.28
N ILE A 141 8.27 7.37 -18.11
CA ILE A 141 9.03 7.22 -16.86
C ILE A 141 9.17 5.73 -16.50
N VAL A 142 8.09 4.94 -16.59
CA VAL A 142 8.15 3.49 -16.34
C VAL A 142 9.13 2.79 -17.29
N MET A 143 9.10 3.12 -18.58
CA MET A 143 10.05 2.56 -19.56
C MET A 143 11.49 2.93 -19.23
N GLU A 144 11.73 4.16 -18.81
CA GLU A 144 13.04 4.62 -18.36
C GLU A 144 13.54 3.81 -17.17
N LEU A 145 12.70 3.62 -16.14
CA LEU A 145 13.00 2.84 -14.94
C LEU A 145 13.24 1.36 -15.27
N GLN A 146 12.59 0.81 -16.28
CA GLN A 146 12.82 -0.56 -16.77
C GLN A 146 14.15 -0.75 -17.49
N GLY A 147 14.87 0.34 -17.79
CA GLY A 147 16.17 0.31 -18.47
C GLY A 147 16.15 0.81 -19.92
N PHE A 148 14.98 1.14 -20.48
CA PHE A 148 14.83 1.75 -21.80
C PHE A 148 14.92 3.29 -21.69
N TRP A 149 15.92 3.80 -21.00
CA TRP A 149 15.99 5.18 -20.57
C TRP A 149 15.95 6.20 -21.71
N ILE A 150 16.61 5.94 -22.86
CA ILE A 150 16.55 6.84 -24.02
C ILE A 150 15.14 6.87 -24.62
N ILE A 151 14.54 5.68 -24.83
CA ILE A 151 13.20 5.55 -25.42
C ILE A 151 12.15 6.13 -24.47
N GLY A 152 12.29 5.86 -23.18
CA GLY A 152 11.45 6.42 -22.14
C GLY A 152 11.50 7.94 -22.10
N LEU A 153 12.72 8.53 -22.14
CA LEU A 153 12.90 9.98 -22.17
C LEU A 153 12.26 10.61 -23.42
N VAL A 154 12.51 10.03 -24.60
CA VAL A 154 11.88 10.50 -25.86
C VAL A 154 10.35 10.45 -25.74
N ARG A 155 9.81 9.37 -25.19
CA ARG A 155 8.36 9.24 -24.96
C ARG A 155 7.85 10.32 -24.00
N VAL A 156 8.53 10.59 -22.89
CA VAL A 156 8.16 11.66 -21.95
C VAL A 156 8.10 13.00 -22.68
N ILE A 157 9.10 13.33 -23.50
CA ILE A 157 9.15 14.61 -24.24
C ILE A 157 7.98 14.69 -25.24
N VAL A 158 7.77 13.65 -26.03
CA VAL A 158 6.68 13.62 -27.04
C VAL A 158 5.31 13.77 -26.38
N GLU A 159 5.08 13.03 -25.30
CA GLU A 159 3.83 13.10 -24.56
C GLU A 159 3.66 14.44 -23.81
N ALA A 160 4.74 15.07 -23.36
CA ALA A 160 4.70 16.42 -22.79
C ALA A 160 4.25 17.46 -23.82
N VAL A 161 4.80 17.43 -25.04
CA VAL A 161 4.38 18.33 -26.12
C VAL A 161 2.92 18.12 -26.48
N LYS A 162 2.47 16.86 -26.65
CA LYS A 162 1.05 16.55 -26.89
C LYS A 162 0.15 17.07 -25.78
N ASN A 163 0.56 16.89 -24.52
CA ASN A 163 -0.20 17.32 -23.36
C ASN A 163 -0.34 18.85 -23.31
N LEU A 164 0.73 19.58 -23.59
CA LEU A 164 0.71 21.05 -23.68
C LEU A 164 -0.29 21.53 -24.74
N VAL A 165 -0.24 20.96 -25.94
CA VAL A 165 -1.18 21.30 -27.03
C VAL A 165 -2.63 21.00 -26.65
N LEU A 166 -2.88 19.85 -26.01
CA LEU A 166 -4.22 19.46 -25.57
C LEU A 166 -4.75 20.41 -24.49
N ASN A 167 -3.92 20.74 -23.51
CA ASN A 167 -4.30 21.64 -22.42
C ASN A 167 -4.62 23.05 -22.96
N SER A 168 -3.79 23.61 -23.86
CA SER A 168 -4.06 24.89 -24.50
C SER A 168 -5.39 24.91 -25.26
N ARG A 169 -5.67 23.85 -26.02
CA ARG A 169 -6.95 23.72 -26.75
C ARG A 169 -8.16 23.63 -25.81
N MET A 170 -8.00 22.95 -24.68
CA MET A 170 -9.07 22.86 -23.67
C MET A 170 -9.31 24.20 -23.00
N GLU A 171 -8.26 24.94 -22.65
CA GLU A 171 -8.38 26.28 -22.09
C GLU A 171 -9.08 27.25 -23.05
N GLU A 172 -8.74 27.21 -24.35
CA GLU A 172 -9.41 28.03 -25.38
C GLU A 172 -10.91 27.70 -25.48
N ARG A 173 -11.26 26.43 -25.44
CA ARG A 173 -12.68 26.00 -25.47
C ARG A 173 -13.45 26.48 -24.25
N LEU A 174 -12.84 26.42 -23.06
CA LEU A 174 -13.48 26.89 -21.82
C LEU A 174 -13.64 28.41 -21.77
N LYS A 175 -12.75 29.17 -22.43
CA LYS A 175 -12.88 30.65 -22.54
C LYS A 175 -13.95 31.07 -23.54
N ASN A 176 -14.31 30.22 -24.51
CA ASN A 176 -15.25 30.52 -25.58
C ASN A 176 -16.64 29.89 -25.34
N SER A 177 -16.83 29.22 -24.21
CA SER A 177 -18.12 28.68 -23.72
C SER A 177 -18.70 29.55 -22.65
#